data_3c82bad42d1a0b20d82f544254a65a63
#
_entry.id   3c82bad42d1a0b20d82f544254a65a63
#
_cell.length_a   1.000
_cell.length_b   1.000
_cell.length_c   1.000
_cell.angle_alpha   90.00
_cell.angle_beta   90.00
_cell.angle_gamma   90.00
#
_symmetry.space_group_name_H-M   'P 1'
#
loop_
_entity.id
_entity.type
_entity.pdbx_description
1 polymer ?
#
loop_
_entity_poly.entity_id
_entity_poly.type
_entity_poly.pdbx_seq_one_letter_code
_entity_poly.pdbx_strand_id
1 'polypeptide(L)'
;MSTLEKALALAARYHEGQVDRSGQPYILHPLRLMMQLDDPSHQMIALLHDVVEDTPITLKDLEREGFSESVLSVVDLLTHRAEDSYEDYIARLKPNRVARKIKLLDLIDNMDVRRLDHVPDERDWARMQRYQRAWATLNDLPSV
;
A
#
# COMPACT_ATOMS: atom_id res chain seq x y z
N MET A 1 12.84 19.77 -2.83
CA MET A 1 12.99 18.49 -2.14
C MET A 1 11.75 18.20 -1.32
N SER A 2 11.21 17.03 -1.44
CA SER A 2 10.00 16.66 -0.70
C SER A 2 10.34 16.15 0.71
N THR A 3 9.37 16.27 1.60
CA THR A 3 9.49 15.89 3.01
C THR A 3 8.40 14.89 3.39
N LEU A 4 8.58 14.24 4.53
CA LEU A 4 7.56 13.38 5.11
C LEU A 4 6.25 14.14 5.34
N GLU A 5 6.36 15.36 5.85
CA GLU A 5 5.18 16.22 6.10
C GLU A 5 4.41 16.50 4.82
N LYS A 6 5.13 16.73 3.72
CA LYS A 6 4.51 16.96 2.41
C LYS A 6 3.80 15.70 1.91
N ALA A 7 4.43 14.54 2.04
CA ALA A 7 3.81 13.27 1.68
C ALA A 7 2.54 13.01 2.49
N LEU A 8 2.60 13.28 3.80
CA LEU A 8 1.45 13.14 4.69
C LEU A 8 0.32 14.09 4.29
N ALA A 9 0.65 15.35 4.02
CA ALA A 9 -0.34 16.36 3.62
C ALA A 9 -1.02 15.98 2.29
N LEU A 10 -0.26 15.48 1.31
CA LEU A 10 -0.81 15.03 0.04
C LEU A 10 -1.71 13.81 0.22
N ALA A 11 -1.26 12.83 0.97
CA ALA A 11 -2.06 11.62 1.23
C ALA A 11 -3.36 11.98 1.96
N ALA A 12 -3.30 12.83 2.97
CA ALA A 12 -4.47 13.29 3.71
C ALA A 12 -5.46 14.02 2.79
N ARG A 13 -4.96 14.88 1.93
CA ARG A 13 -5.79 15.65 0.99
C ARG A 13 -6.46 14.75 -0.04
N TYR A 14 -5.71 13.86 -0.68
CA TYR A 14 -6.24 13.07 -1.79
C TYR A 14 -7.05 11.86 -1.35
N HIS A 15 -6.86 11.38 -0.12
CA HIS A 15 -7.73 10.36 0.47
C HIS A 15 -8.91 10.94 1.24
N GLU A 16 -9.03 12.28 1.31
CA GLU A 16 -10.13 12.93 2.02
C GLU A 16 -11.49 12.44 1.49
N GLY A 17 -12.35 12.01 2.40
CA GLY A 17 -13.67 11.49 2.04
C GLY A 17 -13.70 10.00 1.69
N GLN A 18 -12.54 9.38 1.46
CA GLN A 18 -12.48 7.93 1.25
C GLN A 18 -12.56 7.20 2.58
N VAL A 19 -13.29 6.09 2.58
CA VAL A 19 -13.43 5.23 3.76
C VAL A 19 -13.02 3.81 3.42
N ASP A 20 -12.60 3.06 4.44
CA ASP A 20 -12.34 1.63 4.29
C ASP A 20 -13.64 0.83 4.36
N ARG A 21 -13.53 -0.51 4.34
CA ARG A 21 -14.70 -1.41 4.34
C ARG A 21 -15.52 -1.32 5.61
N SER A 22 -14.95 -0.79 6.70
CA SER A 22 -15.61 -0.59 7.98
C SER A 22 -16.08 0.85 8.20
N GLY A 23 -15.97 1.70 7.16
CA GLY A 23 -16.41 3.10 7.24
C GLY A 23 -15.43 4.03 7.93
N GLN A 24 -14.21 3.57 8.26
CA GLN A 24 -13.19 4.41 8.86
C GLN A 24 -12.47 5.23 7.79
N PRO A 25 -11.96 6.44 8.13
CA PRO A 25 -11.17 7.22 7.16
C PRO A 25 -10.02 6.41 6.56
N TYR A 26 -9.95 6.37 5.24
CA TYR A 26 -8.95 5.56 4.53
C TYR A 26 -7.51 5.93 4.89
N ILE A 27 -7.25 7.20 5.18
CA ILE A 27 -5.92 7.69 5.55
C ILE A 27 -5.30 6.92 6.73
N LEU A 28 -6.10 6.32 7.60
CA LEU A 28 -5.60 5.57 8.74
C LEU A 28 -4.76 4.35 8.31
N HIS A 29 -5.08 3.76 7.16
CA HIS A 29 -4.34 2.60 6.65
C HIS A 29 -2.88 2.97 6.29
N PRO A 30 -2.60 3.91 5.38
CA PRO A 30 -1.21 4.29 5.11
C PRO A 30 -0.50 4.89 6.33
N LEU A 31 -1.23 5.56 7.24
CA LEU A 31 -0.65 6.05 8.49
C LEU A 31 -0.14 4.90 9.37
N ARG A 32 -0.91 3.81 9.50
CA ARG A 32 -0.48 2.65 10.30
C ARG A 32 0.79 2.02 9.71
N LEU A 33 0.90 1.96 8.38
CA LEU A 33 2.11 1.47 7.71
C LEU A 33 3.30 2.37 8.01
N MET A 34 3.12 3.67 7.83
CA MET A 34 4.15 4.67 8.09
C MET A 34 4.70 4.55 9.51
N MET A 35 3.83 4.37 10.50
CA MET A 35 4.22 4.29 11.91
C MET A 35 5.06 3.05 12.24
N GLN A 36 5.10 2.05 11.37
CA GLN A 36 5.91 0.84 11.53
C GLN A 36 7.26 0.94 10.82
N LEU A 37 7.57 2.08 10.22
CA LEU A 37 8.80 2.32 9.45
C LEU A 37 9.62 3.40 10.10
N ASP A 38 10.94 3.29 9.97
CA ASP A 38 11.88 4.26 10.56
C ASP A 38 12.55 5.15 9.51
N ASP A 39 12.70 4.65 8.28
CA ASP A 39 13.35 5.38 7.20
C ASP A 39 12.38 6.39 6.58
N PRO A 40 12.71 7.70 6.52
CA PRO A 40 11.81 8.71 5.96
C PRO A 40 11.38 8.43 4.52
N SER A 41 12.27 7.89 3.68
CA SER A 41 11.92 7.53 2.29
C SER A 41 10.88 6.41 2.27
N HIS A 42 11.04 5.40 3.11
CA HIS A 42 10.07 4.31 3.22
C HIS A 42 8.72 4.81 3.74
N GLN A 43 8.76 5.71 4.71
CA GLN A 43 7.54 6.32 5.25
C GLN A 43 6.79 7.12 4.19
N MET A 44 7.50 7.89 3.35
CA MET A 44 6.89 8.61 2.24
C MET A 44 6.27 7.66 1.22
N ILE A 45 6.95 6.57 0.89
CA ILE A 45 6.42 5.56 -0.04
C ILE A 45 5.15 4.94 0.53
N ALA A 46 5.14 4.58 1.81
CA ALA A 46 3.95 4.02 2.46
C ALA A 46 2.74 4.97 2.38
N LEU A 47 2.98 6.26 2.58
CA LEU A 47 1.93 7.28 2.48
C LEU A 47 1.42 7.48 1.05
N LEU A 48 2.28 7.33 0.04
CA LEU A 48 1.96 7.65 -1.34
C LEU A 48 1.50 6.45 -2.17
N HIS A 49 1.72 5.22 -1.71
CA HIS A 49 1.50 4.05 -2.57
C HIS A 49 0.06 3.91 -3.07
N ASP A 50 -0.94 4.24 -2.26
CA ASP A 50 -2.33 4.16 -2.67
C ASP A 50 -2.85 5.46 -3.31
N VAL A 51 -2.09 6.55 -3.24
CA VAL A 51 -2.50 7.82 -3.84
C VAL A 51 -2.58 7.68 -5.37
N VAL A 52 -1.56 7.09 -5.98
CA VAL A 52 -1.54 6.88 -7.44
C VAL A 52 -2.60 5.86 -7.87
N GLU A 53 -2.78 4.79 -7.09
CA GLU A 53 -3.72 3.73 -7.43
C GLU A 53 -5.18 4.16 -7.26
N ASP A 54 -5.51 4.88 -6.20
CA ASP A 54 -6.89 5.12 -5.75
C ASP A 54 -7.37 6.57 -5.95
N THR A 55 -6.53 7.44 -6.51
CA THR A 55 -6.89 8.84 -6.77
C THR A 55 -6.45 9.25 -8.17
N PRO A 56 -6.90 10.43 -8.69
CA PRO A 56 -6.47 10.91 -10.00
C PRO A 56 -5.00 11.35 -10.09
N ILE A 57 -4.27 11.38 -8.97
CA ILE A 57 -2.88 11.84 -8.93
C ILE A 57 -1.98 10.83 -9.64
N THR A 58 -1.10 11.35 -10.51
CA THR A 58 -0.16 10.55 -11.29
C THR A 58 1.25 10.60 -10.69
N LEU A 59 2.12 9.68 -11.13
CA LEU A 59 3.54 9.74 -10.78
C LEU A 59 4.19 11.06 -11.21
N LYS A 60 3.78 11.59 -12.37
CA LYS A 60 4.27 12.90 -12.85
C LYS A 60 3.88 14.04 -11.91
N ASP A 61 2.68 13.98 -11.36
CA ASP A 61 2.24 14.98 -10.39
C ASP A 61 3.12 14.93 -9.15
N LEU A 62 3.44 13.73 -8.66
CA LEU A 62 4.32 13.55 -7.52
C LEU A 62 5.75 14.00 -7.82
N GLU A 63 6.23 13.76 -9.05
CA GLU A 63 7.53 14.26 -9.48
C GLU A 63 7.57 15.79 -9.42
N ARG A 64 6.53 16.46 -9.90
CA ARG A 64 6.41 17.93 -9.84
C ARG A 64 6.38 18.43 -8.39
N GLU A 65 5.88 17.64 -7.48
CA GLU A 65 5.87 17.95 -6.04
C GLU A 65 7.24 17.75 -5.40
N GLY A 66 8.23 17.25 -6.13
CA GLY A 66 9.62 17.15 -5.69
C GLY A 66 10.02 15.80 -5.11
N PHE A 67 9.20 14.76 -5.25
CA PHE A 67 9.57 13.41 -4.80
C PHE A 67 10.63 12.83 -5.72
N SER A 68 11.62 12.15 -5.12
CA SER A 68 12.76 11.62 -5.87
C SER A 68 12.35 10.42 -6.72
N GLU A 69 13.15 10.14 -7.75
CA GLU A 69 12.96 8.96 -8.58
C GLU A 69 13.06 7.66 -7.77
N SER A 70 13.94 7.62 -6.78
CA SER A 70 14.07 6.45 -5.90
C SER A 70 12.80 6.17 -5.10
N VAL A 71 12.07 7.21 -4.69
CA VAL A 71 10.77 7.07 -4.04
C VAL A 71 9.70 6.66 -5.06
N LEU A 72 9.64 7.39 -6.18
CA LEU A 72 8.59 7.20 -7.19
C LEU A 72 8.67 5.85 -7.89
N SER A 73 9.86 5.30 -8.10
CA SER A 73 10.02 3.97 -8.71
C SER A 73 9.42 2.87 -7.84
N VAL A 74 9.53 2.99 -6.51
CA VAL A 74 8.93 2.04 -5.58
C VAL A 74 7.41 2.24 -5.48
N VAL A 75 6.95 3.48 -5.48
CA VAL A 75 5.50 3.78 -5.55
C VAL A 75 4.90 3.15 -6.80
N ASP A 76 5.58 3.25 -7.94
CA ASP A 76 5.13 2.62 -9.19
C ASP A 76 5.04 1.10 -9.08
N LEU A 77 6.05 0.45 -8.50
CA LEU A 77 6.02 -1.00 -8.27
C LEU A 77 4.85 -1.41 -7.35
N LEU A 78 4.47 -0.58 -6.41
CA LEU A 78 3.38 -0.84 -5.48
C LEU A 78 2.00 -0.48 -6.04
N THR A 79 1.94 0.10 -7.24
CA THR A 79 0.69 0.43 -7.91
C THR A 79 0.24 -0.76 -8.76
N HIS A 80 -0.88 -1.39 -8.39
CA HIS A 80 -1.47 -2.49 -9.16
C HIS A 80 -2.23 -1.92 -10.35
N ARG A 81 -1.88 -2.37 -11.55
CA ARG A 81 -2.53 -1.96 -12.80
C ARG A 81 -3.61 -2.95 -13.20
N ALA A 82 -4.65 -2.43 -13.88
CA ALA A 82 -5.80 -3.24 -14.28
C ALA A 82 -5.42 -4.39 -15.23
N GLU A 83 -4.39 -4.21 -16.05
CA GLU A 83 -3.92 -5.22 -17.01
C GLU A 83 -3.10 -6.34 -16.37
N ASP A 84 -2.63 -6.18 -15.12
CA ASP A 84 -1.84 -7.20 -14.43
C ASP A 84 -2.73 -8.07 -13.55
N SER A 85 -2.48 -9.39 -13.55
CA SER A 85 -3.03 -10.23 -12.51
C SER A 85 -2.43 -9.85 -11.15
N TYR A 86 -3.11 -10.19 -10.06
CA TYR A 86 -2.59 -9.92 -8.73
C TYR A 86 -1.28 -10.68 -8.49
N GLU A 87 -1.20 -11.93 -8.95
CA GLU A 87 0.00 -12.76 -8.86
C GLU A 87 1.19 -12.15 -9.61
N ASP A 88 0.97 -11.64 -10.81
CA ASP A 88 2.01 -10.99 -11.60
C ASP A 88 2.49 -9.70 -10.95
N TYR A 89 1.57 -8.94 -10.39
CA TYR A 89 1.88 -7.73 -9.62
C TYR A 89 2.79 -8.07 -8.42
N ILE A 90 2.44 -9.07 -7.63
CA ILE A 90 3.24 -9.51 -6.49
C ILE A 90 4.62 -10.01 -6.93
N ALA A 91 4.68 -10.82 -8.00
CA ALA A 91 5.94 -11.33 -8.54
C ALA A 91 6.87 -10.20 -9.02
N ARG A 92 6.30 -9.17 -9.65
CA ARG A 92 7.06 -8.03 -10.16
C ARG A 92 7.67 -7.19 -9.05
N LEU A 93 6.94 -6.94 -7.97
CA LEU A 93 7.46 -6.11 -6.87
C LEU A 93 8.43 -6.86 -5.94
N LYS A 94 8.33 -8.19 -5.88
CA LYS A 94 9.07 -9.02 -4.93
C LYS A 94 10.59 -8.79 -4.92
N PRO A 95 11.30 -8.65 -6.07
CA PRO A 95 12.76 -8.45 -6.05
C PRO A 95 13.21 -7.13 -5.42
N ASN A 96 12.33 -6.14 -5.35
CA ASN A 96 12.66 -4.86 -4.74
C ASN A 96 12.45 -4.95 -3.22
N ARG A 97 13.54 -4.79 -2.45
CA ARG A 97 13.48 -4.96 -0.99
C ARG A 97 12.53 -4.00 -0.30
N VAL A 98 12.51 -2.75 -0.75
CA VAL A 98 11.67 -1.72 -0.14
C VAL A 98 10.19 -1.96 -0.48
N ALA A 99 9.89 -2.22 -1.75
CA ALA A 99 8.53 -2.54 -2.19
C ALA A 99 8.00 -3.76 -1.44
N ARG A 100 8.80 -4.82 -1.33
CA ARG A 100 8.43 -6.04 -0.61
C ARG A 100 8.14 -5.75 0.86
N LYS A 101 9.01 -5.01 1.53
CA LYS A 101 8.82 -4.64 2.94
C LYS A 101 7.51 -3.90 3.16
N ILE A 102 7.23 -2.89 2.34
CA ILE A 102 6.01 -2.09 2.46
C ILE A 102 4.78 -2.92 2.12
N LYS A 103 4.86 -3.75 1.08
CA LYS A 103 3.73 -4.62 0.71
C LYS A 103 3.41 -5.64 1.80
N LEU A 104 4.41 -6.16 2.49
CA LEU A 104 4.18 -7.05 3.63
C LEU A 104 3.40 -6.35 4.74
N LEU A 105 3.75 -5.10 5.06
CA LEU A 105 3.01 -4.31 6.05
C LEU A 105 1.58 -4.03 5.58
N ASP A 106 1.41 -3.70 4.31
CA ASP A 106 0.12 -3.47 3.68
C ASP A 106 -0.79 -4.70 3.79
N LEU A 107 -0.25 -5.87 3.46
CA LEU A 107 -0.99 -7.14 3.56
C LEU A 107 -1.39 -7.45 5.00
N ILE A 108 -0.49 -7.28 5.96
CA ILE A 108 -0.77 -7.53 7.37
C ILE A 108 -1.90 -6.63 7.87
N ASP A 109 -1.85 -5.34 7.53
CA ASP A 109 -2.91 -4.40 7.92
C ASP A 109 -4.26 -4.78 7.28
N ASN A 110 -4.23 -5.20 6.01
CA ASN A 110 -5.44 -5.61 5.29
C ASN A 110 -5.98 -6.98 5.73
N MET A 111 -5.16 -7.82 6.37
CA MET A 111 -5.58 -9.09 6.95
C MET A 111 -6.00 -8.98 8.42
N ASP A 112 -5.87 -7.81 9.01
CA ASP A 112 -6.18 -7.62 10.43
C ASP A 112 -7.70 -7.65 10.63
N VAL A 113 -8.21 -8.77 11.12
CA VAL A 113 -9.65 -8.98 11.35
C VAL A 113 -10.23 -8.01 12.36
N ARG A 114 -9.39 -7.41 13.22
CA ARG A 114 -9.84 -6.42 14.22
C ARG A 114 -10.36 -5.14 13.56
N ARG A 115 -9.99 -4.89 12.31
CA ARG A 115 -10.47 -3.73 11.53
C ARG A 115 -11.90 -3.90 11.02
N LEU A 116 -12.41 -5.11 11.01
CA LEU A 116 -13.78 -5.37 10.57
C LEU A 116 -14.77 -4.96 11.67
N ASP A 117 -15.90 -4.42 11.25
CA ASP A 117 -16.99 -4.02 12.13
C ASP A 117 -18.06 -5.13 12.27
N HIS A 118 -17.74 -6.32 11.76
CA HIS A 118 -18.63 -7.49 11.75
C HIS A 118 -17.77 -8.76 11.80
N VAL A 119 -18.42 -9.90 12.10
CA VAL A 119 -17.75 -11.20 11.98
C VAL A 119 -17.47 -11.46 10.49
N PRO A 120 -16.23 -11.89 10.15
CA PRO A 120 -15.88 -12.10 8.74
C PRO A 120 -16.84 -13.05 8.04
N ASP A 121 -17.31 -12.64 6.86
CA ASP A 121 -18.14 -13.45 5.97
C ASP A 121 -17.28 -14.14 4.90
N GLU A 122 -17.94 -14.86 3.96
CA GLU A 122 -17.21 -15.58 2.90
C GLU A 122 -16.37 -14.65 2.02
N ARG A 123 -16.83 -13.43 1.74
CA ARG A 123 -16.09 -12.45 0.92
C ARG A 123 -14.86 -11.99 1.66
N ASP A 124 -14.97 -11.75 2.95
CA ASP A 124 -13.85 -11.36 3.79
C ASP A 124 -12.79 -12.45 3.82
N TRP A 125 -13.20 -13.70 4.03
CA TRP A 125 -12.28 -14.84 4.05
C TRP A 125 -11.61 -15.08 2.70
N ALA A 126 -12.33 -14.94 1.60
CA ALA A 126 -11.77 -15.09 0.25
C ALA A 126 -10.71 -14.02 -0.02
N ARG A 127 -10.97 -12.77 0.40
CA ARG A 127 -10.02 -11.67 0.28
C ARG A 127 -8.78 -11.91 1.13
N MET A 128 -8.96 -12.32 2.38
CA MET A 128 -7.85 -12.63 3.29
C MET A 128 -7.00 -13.78 2.80
N GLN A 129 -7.62 -14.80 2.21
CA GLN A 129 -6.90 -15.92 1.62
C GLN A 129 -6.01 -15.46 0.45
N ARG A 130 -6.49 -14.54 -0.38
CA ARG A 130 -5.69 -13.94 -1.47
C ARG A 130 -4.50 -13.15 -0.90
N TYR A 131 -4.71 -12.37 0.14
CA TYR A 131 -3.63 -11.63 0.81
C TYR A 131 -2.63 -12.56 1.46
N GLN A 132 -3.07 -13.63 2.10
CA GLN A 132 -2.20 -14.60 2.73
C GLN A 132 -1.31 -15.32 1.69
N ARG A 133 -1.85 -15.66 0.53
CA ARG A 133 -1.04 -16.24 -0.56
C ARG A 133 0.05 -15.27 -1.03
N ALA A 134 -0.29 -13.99 -1.17
CA ALA A 134 0.69 -12.96 -1.53
C ALA A 134 1.76 -12.83 -0.46
N TRP A 135 1.35 -12.80 0.81
CA TRP A 135 2.27 -12.77 1.96
C TRP A 135 3.22 -13.95 1.95
N ALA A 136 2.70 -15.15 1.71
CA ALA A 136 3.51 -16.36 1.62
C ALA A 136 4.50 -16.29 0.45
N THR A 137 4.08 -15.81 -0.72
CA THR A 137 4.94 -15.63 -1.87
C THR A 137 6.10 -14.66 -1.56
N LEU A 138 5.80 -13.54 -0.92
CA LEU A 138 6.81 -12.54 -0.57
C LEU A 138 7.80 -13.04 0.49
N ASN A 139 7.41 -14.02 1.30
CA ASN A 139 8.26 -14.64 2.32
C ASN A 139 8.87 -15.97 1.88
N ASP A 140 8.75 -16.34 0.62
CA ASP A 140 9.26 -17.60 0.07
C ASP A 140 8.75 -18.85 0.80
N LEU A 141 7.51 -18.81 1.27
CA LEU A 141 6.91 -19.97 1.92
C LEU A 141 6.39 -20.96 0.88
N PRO A 142 6.55 -22.28 1.10
CA PRO A 142 6.07 -23.27 0.14
C PRO A 142 4.53 -23.29 0.11
N SER A 143 4.00 -23.59 -1.07
CA SER A 143 2.59 -23.92 -1.22
C SER A 143 2.35 -25.32 -0.64
N VAL A 144 1.21 -25.48 0.02
CA VAL A 144 0.80 -26.79 0.58
C VAL A 144 -0.10 -27.50 -0.42
#